data_139c537d6c0f9a3ead3ab1ccca6b8b22
#
_entry.id   139c537d6c0f9a3ead3ab1ccca6b8b22
#
_cell.length_a   1.000
_cell.length_b   1.000
_cell.length_c   1.000
_cell.angle_alpha   90.00
_cell.angle_beta   90.00
_cell.angle_gamma   90.00
#
_symmetry.space_group_name_H-M   'P 1'
#
loop_
_entity.id
_entity.type
_entity.pdbx_description
1 polymer ?
#
loop_
_entity_poly.entity_id
_entity_poly.type
_entity_poly.pdbx_seq_one_letter_code
_entity_poly.pdbx_strand_id
1 'polypeptide(L)'
;MFRKRIILILTSRDEPDGVSQKLAEAIRKIGTHNVVVMSDDRYGSATKLSALDKLMDEGGEYQYLLEKKDKSVLKDKFAFKTMSKRVNRINNLIKRFHPDYILCVTPYAHHCATEAKRRARFDTQIIYLMTSFYLPKRIHDNITNVYIVENSEIKSALVQNGIKAKDVMVMGLPFEIAPVSDAEKTSKKQELGLPKVKTVYLGIQNKKELEKAYSLLLDQGGIANLAVYCEDQKVLSALSARAFTVPDMKVVFIQERDRIDEYLQICDVAVTEYDVATIYKCMKLGVPSIVLSTNEHEQANISFLVSHGLCLTAKEDIEIVGLLYRILQSDVGDYVSENGKKWVEMSSIDNIAAFLSAYIAV
;
A
#
# COMPACT_ATOMS: atom_id res chain seq x y z
N MET A 1 -3.49 9.76 -38.07
CA MET A 1 -4.15 9.81 -36.73
C MET A 1 -3.86 8.48 -36.07
N PHE A 2 -3.03 8.43 -35.04
CA PHE A 2 -2.72 7.18 -34.37
C PHE A 2 -3.98 6.64 -33.66
N ARG A 3 -4.26 5.35 -33.82
CA ARG A 3 -5.36 4.69 -33.09
C ARG A 3 -5.10 4.78 -31.61
N LYS A 4 -6.03 5.35 -30.83
CA LYS A 4 -5.94 5.31 -29.36
C LYS A 4 -5.96 3.86 -28.88
N ARG A 5 -4.95 3.45 -28.16
CA ARG A 5 -4.88 2.12 -27.52
C ARG A 5 -5.83 2.06 -26.32
N ILE A 6 -6.29 0.88 -26.00
CA ILE A 6 -7.15 0.64 -24.85
C ILE A 6 -6.31 -0.01 -23.76
N ILE A 7 -6.25 0.64 -22.59
CA ILE A 7 -5.58 0.14 -21.38
C ILE A 7 -6.66 -0.29 -20.41
N LEU A 8 -6.63 -1.55 -20.02
CA LEU A 8 -7.46 -2.10 -18.95
C LEU A 8 -6.64 -2.17 -17.67
N ILE A 9 -6.92 -1.32 -16.68
CA ILE A 9 -6.30 -1.39 -15.36
C ILE A 9 -7.11 -2.35 -14.50
N LEU A 10 -6.46 -3.42 -14.04
CA LEU A 10 -7.04 -4.41 -13.14
C LEU A 10 -6.52 -4.20 -11.72
N THR A 11 -7.43 -4.15 -10.78
CA THR A 11 -7.16 -4.01 -9.36
C THR A 11 -8.00 -4.96 -8.52
N SER A 12 -7.78 -4.99 -7.22
CA SER A 12 -8.53 -5.73 -6.22
C SER A 12 -8.76 -4.86 -4.97
N ARG A 13 -9.52 -5.34 -3.99
CA ARG A 13 -9.88 -4.58 -2.78
C ARG A 13 -8.69 -4.16 -1.92
N ASP A 14 -7.64 -4.95 -1.96
CA ASP A 14 -6.37 -4.73 -1.27
C ASP A 14 -5.46 -3.72 -1.97
N GLU A 15 -6.00 -2.98 -2.94
CA GLU A 15 -5.26 -1.94 -3.63
C GLU A 15 -4.89 -0.80 -2.67
N PRO A 16 -3.60 -0.51 -2.51
CA PRO A 16 -3.18 0.58 -1.65
C PRO A 16 -3.52 1.94 -2.28
N ASP A 17 -4.10 2.85 -1.49
CA ASP A 17 -4.27 4.28 -1.78
C ASP A 17 -5.00 4.65 -3.09
N GLY A 18 -5.82 3.75 -3.64
CA GLY A 18 -6.55 4.02 -4.88
C GLY A 18 -5.66 4.27 -6.10
N VAL A 19 -4.50 3.64 -6.13
CA VAL A 19 -3.45 3.86 -7.15
C VAL A 19 -3.95 3.65 -8.57
N SER A 20 -4.89 2.73 -8.79
CA SER A 20 -5.47 2.47 -10.12
C SER A 20 -6.21 3.68 -10.68
N GLN A 21 -6.98 4.38 -9.86
CA GLN A 21 -7.72 5.57 -10.26
C GLN A 21 -6.77 6.75 -10.50
N LYS A 22 -5.87 7.01 -9.57
CA LYS A 22 -4.85 8.08 -9.69
C LYS A 22 -4.00 7.90 -10.95
N LEU A 23 -3.55 6.68 -11.23
CA LEU A 23 -2.78 6.38 -12.42
C LEU A 23 -3.61 6.50 -13.70
N ALA A 24 -4.88 6.06 -13.68
CA ALA A 24 -5.80 6.25 -14.81
C ALA A 24 -6.01 7.73 -15.13
N GLU A 25 -6.16 8.58 -14.11
CA GLU A 25 -6.29 10.02 -14.27
C GLU A 25 -5.02 10.64 -14.86
N ALA A 26 -3.84 10.26 -14.36
CA ALA A 26 -2.57 10.74 -14.89
C ALA A 26 -2.38 10.35 -16.37
N ILE A 27 -2.69 9.09 -16.75
CA ILE A 27 -2.62 8.65 -18.15
C ILE A 27 -3.65 9.38 -19.02
N ARG A 28 -4.88 9.60 -18.53
CA ARG A 28 -5.91 10.34 -19.26
C ARG A 28 -5.54 11.81 -19.51
N LYS A 29 -4.85 12.45 -18.56
CA LYS A 29 -4.33 13.84 -18.73
C LYS A 29 -3.35 13.93 -19.89
N ILE A 30 -2.54 12.90 -20.13
CA ILE A 30 -1.64 12.84 -21.29
C ILE A 30 -2.44 12.74 -22.62
N GLY A 31 -3.65 12.15 -22.56
CA GLY A 31 -4.62 12.20 -23.66
C GLY A 31 -4.38 11.23 -24.83
N THR A 32 -3.37 10.36 -24.75
CA THR A 32 -2.94 9.47 -25.83
C THR A 32 -3.75 8.17 -25.90
N HIS A 33 -4.37 7.73 -24.80
CA HIS A 33 -4.99 6.40 -24.69
C HIS A 33 -6.37 6.44 -24.03
N ASN A 34 -7.16 5.38 -24.25
CA ASN A 34 -8.41 5.12 -23.54
C ASN A 34 -8.14 4.21 -22.34
N VAL A 35 -8.51 4.64 -21.13
CA VAL A 35 -8.24 3.90 -19.90
C VAL A 35 -9.54 3.46 -19.24
N VAL A 36 -9.65 2.16 -18.97
CA VAL A 36 -10.76 1.53 -18.25
C VAL A 36 -10.22 0.93 -16.97
N VAL A 37 -10.74 1.33 -15.81
CA VAL A 37 -10.36 0.76 -14.51
C VAL A 37 -11.41 -0.22 -14.06
N MET A 38 -10.99 -1.39 -13.65
CA MET A 38 -11.86 -2.46 -13.22
C MET A 38 -11.33 -3.12 -11.94
N SER A 39 -12.17 -3.09 -10.89
CA SER A 39 -11.92 -3.82 -9.65
C SER A 39 -12.66 -5.16 -9.63
N ASP A 40 -12.09 -6.16 -9.02
CA ASP A 40 -12.65 -7.52 -8.98
C ASP A 40 -13.95 -7.61 -8.18
N ASP A 41 -14.21 -6.72 -7.23
CA ASP A 41 -15.42 -6.64 -6.44
C ASP A 41 -16.64 -6.10 -7.21
N ARG A 42 -16.43 -5.33 -8.28
CA ARG A 42 -17.49 -4.80 -9.15
C ARG A 42 -17.97 -5.78 -10.23
N TYR A 43 -17.37 -6.96 -10.34
CA TYR A 43 -17.67 -7.94 -11.40
C TYR A 43 -18.83 -8.89 -11.15
N GLY A 44 -19.56 -8.75 -10.10
CA GLY A 44 -20.69 -9.62 -9.82
C GLY A 44 -21.69 -8.98 -8.88
N SER A 45 -22.98 -9.13 -9.24
CA SER A 45 -24.10 -8.78 -8.39
C SER A 45 -23.82 -9.12 -6.92
N ALA A 46 -24.27 -8.24 -6.03
CA ALA A 46 -24.20 -8.32 -4.57
C ALA A 46 -24.76 -9.63 -3.99
N THR A 47 -24.13 -10.74 -4.27
CA THR A 47 -24.31 -11.97 -3.50
C THR A 47 -23.35 -11.91 -2.34
N LYS A 48 -23.90 -12.04 -1.13
CA LYS A 48 -23.21 -12.08 0.15
C LYS A 48 -21.86 -12.79 0.00
N LEU A 49 -20.77 -12.06 0.23
CA LEU A 49 -19.44 -12.63 0.36
C LEU A 49 -19.51 -13.77 1.38
N SER A 50 -19.14 -14.97 0.97
CA SER A 50 -19.01 -16.09 1.90
C SER A 50 -17.93 -15.78 2.92
N ALA A 51 -17.96 -16.40 4.09
CA ALA A 51 -16.90 -16.25 5.09
C ALA A 51 -15.49 -16.54 4.50
N LEU A 52 -15.43 -17.35 3.44
CA LEU A 52 -14.19 -17.66 2.73
C LEU A 52 -13.73 -16.53 1.78
N ASP A 53 -14.67 -15.80 1.17
CA ASP A 53 -14.33 -14.61 0.38
C ASP A 53 -13.78 -13.50 1.29
N LYS A 54 -14.26 -13.42 2.54
CA LYS A 54 -13.66 -12.51 3.56
C LYS A 54 -12.26 -12.95 3.97
N LEU A 55 -12.02 -14.23 4.14
CA LEU A 55 -10.70 -14.80 4.44
C LEU A 55 -9.71 -14.63 3.26
N MET A 56 -10.19 -14.60 2.03
CA MET A 56 -9.38 -14.39 0.81
C MET A 56 -9.18 -12.90 0.48
N ASP A 57 -9.99 -12.00 1.02
CA ASP A 57 -9.91 -10.55 0.81
C ASP A 57 -8.91 -9.86 1.78
N GLU A 58 -8.49 -10.53 2.84
CA GLU A 58 -7.42 -10.07 3.73
C GLU A 58 -6.07 -10.44 3.11
N GLY A 59 -5.57 -9.62 2.19
CA GLY A 59 -4.37 -9.78 1.32
C GLY A 59 -3.23 -10.74 1.75
N GLY A 60 -3.16 -11.10 3.05
CA GLY A 60 -2.25 -12.10 3.59
C GLY A 60 -2.48 -13.53 3.08
N GLU A 61 -3.72 -13.93 2.72
CA GLU A 61 -3.98 -15.32 2.31
C GLU A 61 -3.57 -15.63 0.87
N TYR A 62 -3.57 -14.64 -0.02
CA TYR A 62 -3.06 -14.88 -1.38
C TYR A 62 -1.55 -15.14 -1.36
N GLN A 63 -0.79 -14.43 -0.59
CA GLN A 63 0.63 -14.73 -0.34
C GLN A 63 0.80 -16.10 0.33
N TYR A 64 -0.04 -16.42 1.31
CA TYR A 64 -0.05 -17.72 1.97
C TYR A 64 -0.32 -18.88 1.00
N LEU A 65 -1.28 -18.76 0.08
CA LEU A 65 -1.56 -19.76 -0.95
C LEU A 65 -0.40 -19.91 -1.94
N LEU A 66 0.35 -18.83 -2.21
CA LEU A 66 1.55 -18.87 -3.04
C LEU A 66 2.76 -19.49 -2.32
N GLU A 67 2.83 -19.41 -0.99
CA GLU A 67 3.97 -19.85 -0.19
C GLU A 67 3.83 -21.28 0.37
N LYS A 68 2.64 -21.76 0.65
CA LYS A 68 2.40 -23.11 1.20
C LYS A 68 2.09 -24.15 0.14
N LYS A 69 2.95 -25.12 0.04
CA LYS A 69 2.79 -26.32 -0.79
C LYS A 69 2.07 -27.48 -0.08
N ASP A 70 1.60 -27.32 1.20
CA ASP A 70 1.12 -28.46 1.98
C ASP A 70 -0.08 -28.17 2.90
N LYS A 71 -1.08 -29.06 2.78
CA LYS A 71 -2.04 -29.52 3.78
C LYS A 71 -3.36 -28.78 3.98
N SER A 72 -4.18 -28.59 2.95
CA SER A 72 -5.61 -28.96 3.05
C SER A 72 -6.26 -28.99 1.66
N VAL A 73 -6.44 -30.17 1.13
CA VAL A 73 -7.04 -30.45 -0.20
C VAL A 73 -8.41 -29.77 -0.40
N LEU A 74 -9.14 -29.47 0.66
CA LEU A 74 -10.43 -28.79 0.61
C LEU A 74 -10.29 -27.27 0.43
N LYS A 75 -9.38 -26.61 1.14
CA LYS A 75 -9.08 -25.16 0.98
C LYS A 75 -8.53 -24.87 -0.40
N ASP A 76 -7.64 -25.72 -0.91
CA ASP A 76 -7.05 -25.59 -2.25
C ASP A 76 -8.11 -25.73 -3.37
N LYS A 77 -9.06 -26.67 -3.26
CA LYS A 77 -10.13 -26.84 -4.24
C LYS A 77 -11.08 -25.64 -4.27
N PHE A 78 -11.35 -25.02 -3.13
CA PHE A 78 -12.25 -23.87 -3.04
C PHE A 78 -11.60 -22.59 -3.55
N ALA A 79 -10.35 -22.35 -3.17
CA ALA A 79 -9.51 -21.26 -3.68
C ALA A 79 -9.37 -21.35 -5.20
N PHE A 80 -9.10 -22.55 -5.73
CA PHE A 80 -9.02 -22.81 -7.18
C PHE A 80 -10.37 -22.53 -7.89
N LYS A 81 -11.50 -22.88 -7.29
CA LYS A 81 -12.83 -22.64 -7.88
C LYS A 81 -13.17 -21.14 -7.92
N THR A 82 -12.85 -20.40 -6.87
CA THR A 82 -13.06 -18.94 -6.79
C THR A 82 -12.16 -18.22 -7.79
N MET A 83 -10.89 -18.59 -7.84
CA MET A 83 -9.93 -18.07 -8.82
C MET A 83 -10.38 -18.34 -10.26
N SER A 84 -10.88 -19.56 -10.56
CA SER A 84 -11.38 -19.89 -11.90
C SER A 84 -12.54 -19.01 -12.34
N LYS A 85 -13.43 -18.63 -11.42
CA LYS A 85 -14.53 -17.68 -11.74
C LYS A 85 -13.96 -16.29 -12.09
N ARG A 86 -12.97 -15.80 -11.35
CA ARG A 86 -12.34 -14.49 -11.59
C ARG A 86 -11.54 -14.48 -12.88
N VAL A 87 -10.79 -15.52 -13.16
CA VAL A 87 -10.09 -15.70 -14.45
C VAL A 87 -11.07 -15.66 -15.63
N ASN A 88 -12.22 -16.35 -15.53
CA ASN A 88 -13.25 -16.31 -16.56
C ASN A 88 -13.86 -14.92 -16.74
N ARG A 89 -14.02 -14.15 -15.67
CA ARG A 89 -14.49 -12.75 -15.74
C ARG A 89 -13.49 -11.87 -16.49
N ILE A 90 -12.19 -12.00 -16.19
CA ILE A 90 -11.13 -11.28 -16.92
C ILE A 90 -11.17 -11.65 -18.40
N ASN A 91 -11.32 -12.92 -18.74
CA ASN A 91 -11.50 -13.35 -20.13
C ASN A 91 -12.71 -12.67 -20.81
N ASN A 92 -13.84 -12.54 -20.10
CA ASN A 92 -15.00 -11.85 -20.64
C ASN A 92 -14.78 -10.35 -20.83
N LEU A 93 -14.01 -9.72 -19.92
CA LEU A 93 -13.62 -8.31 -20.08
C LEU A 93 -12.71 -8.12 -21.27
N ILE A 94 -11.71 -8.97 -21.45
CA ILE A 94 -10.81 -8.92 -22.60
C ILE A 94 -11.61 -9.06 -23.90
N LYS A 95 -12.55 -10.00 -23.96
CA LYS A 95 -13.46 -10.17 -25.11
C LYS A 95 -14.37 -8.98 -25.35
N ARG A 96 -14.78 -8.27 -24.29
CA ARG A 96 -15.68 -7.11 -24.40
C ARG A 96 -14.95 -5.82 -24.79
N PHE A 97 -13.81 -5.57 -24.18
CA PHE A 97 -13.09 -4.30 -24.36
C PHE A 97 -11.98 -4.37 -25.39
N HIS A 98 -11.54 -5.58 -25.78
CA HIS A 98 -10.38 -5.80 -26.66
C HIS A 98 -9.18 -4.91 -26.28
N PRO A 99 -8.71 -4.94 -25.00
CA PRO A 99 -7.64 -4.07 -24.58
C PRO A 99 -6.34 -4.44 -25.28
N ASP A 100 -5.58 -3.43 -25.68
CA ASP A 100 -4.22 -3.61 -26.18
C ASP A 100 -3.28 -4.00 -25.02
N TYR A 101 -3.53 -3.41 -23.84
CA TYR A 101 -2.72 -3.62 -22.63
C TYR A 101 -3.60 -3.85 -21.41
N ILE A 102 -3.11 -4.74 -20.53
CA ILE A 102 -3.63 -4.93 -19.17
C ILE A 102 -2.56 -4.46 -18.20
N LEU A 103 -2.88 -3.44 -17.40
CA LEU A 103 -2.05 -2.99 -16.30
C LEU A 103 -2.60 -3.56 -14.99
N CYS A 104 -1.82 -4.38 -14.32
CA CYS A 104 -2.15 -4.93 -13.01
C CYS A 104 -1.46 -4.12 -11.92
N VAL A 105 -2.20 -3.70 -10.88
CA VAL A 105 -1.66 -2.90 -9.77
C VAL A 105 -1.69 -3.64 -8.43
N THR A 106 -2.18 -4.87 -8.42
CA THR A 106 -2.13 -5.75 -7.25
C THR A 106 -1.62 -7.14 -7.63
N PRO A 107 -0.99 -7.88 -6.71
CA PRO A 107 -0.50 -9.24 -6.96
C PRO A 107 -1.61 -10.17 -7.42
N TYR A 108 -2.79 -10.02 -6.83
CA TYR A 108 -3.94 -10.85 -7.14
C TYR A 108 -4.48 -10.60 -8.57
N ALA A 109 -4.65 -9.32 -8.96
CA ALA A 109 -5.05 -8.95 -10.31
C ALA A 109 -4.03 -9.46 -11.35
N HIS A 110 -2.74 -9.34 -11.07
CA HIS A 110 -1.65 -9.84 -11.91
C HIS A 110 -1.75 -11.37 -12.12
N HIS A 111 -1.90 -12.14 -11.03
CA HIS A 111 -2.04 -13.58 -11.13
C HIS A 111 -3.27 -14.00 -11.95
N CYS A 112 -4.42 -13.36 -11.73
CA CYS A 112 -5.62 -13.65 -12.49
C CYS A 112 -5.49 -13.29 -13.98
N ALA A 113 -4.81 -12.20 -14.32
CA ALA A 113 -4.56 -11.78 -15.70
C ALA A 113 -3.61 -12.75 -16.43
N THR A 114 -2.51 -13.14 -15.79
CA THR A 114 -1.55 -14.08 -16.36
C THR A 114 -2.16 -15.45 -16.57
N GLU A 115 -2.97 -15.94 -15.62
CA GLU A 115 -3.68 -17.20 -15.76
C GLU A 115 -4.76 -17.12 -16.85
N ALA A 116 -5.46 -15.99 -17.01
CA ALA A 116 -6.40 -15.77 -18.08
C ALA A 116 -5.70 -15.83 -19.45
N LYS A 117 -4.55 -15.15 -19.59
CA LYS A 117 -3.75 -15.18 -20.82
C LYS A 117 -3.24 -16.58 -21.14
N ARG A 118 -2.81 -17.34 -20.15
CA ARG A 118 -2.34 -18.72 -20.29
C ARG A 118 -3.43 -19.65 -20.82
N ARG A 119 -4.69 -19.47 -20.37
CA ARG A 119 -5.83 -20.29 -20.78
C ARG A 119 -6.41 -19.88 -22.14
N ALA A 120 -6.55 -18.60 -22.41
CA ALA A 120 -7.26 -18.08 -23.57
C ALA A 120 -6.34 -17.66 -24.73
N ARG A 121 -5.01 -17.62 -24.54
CA ARG A 121 -3.98 -17.30 -25.55
C ARG A 121 -4.25 -16.01 -26.34
N PHE A 122 -4.69 -14.94 -25.67
CA PHE A 122 -4.90 -13.65 -26.29
C PHE A 122 -3.59 -12.85 -26.41
N ASP A 123 -3.52 -11.91 -27.37
CA ASP A 123 -2.32 -11.13 -27.69
C ASP A 123 -2.10 -9.92 -26.78
N THR A 124 -3.10 -9.53 -25.98
CA THR A 124 -3.01 -8.39 -25.06
C THR A 124 -1.74 -8.47 -24.19
N GLN A 125 -0.99 -7.39 -24.13
CA GLN A 125 0.21 -7.31 -23.32
C GLN A 125 -0.13 -7.08 -21.85
N ILE A 126 0.62 -7.68 -20.94
CA ILE A 126 0.45 -7.52 -19.50
C ILE A 126 1.61 -6.72 -18.94
N ILE A 127 1.28 -5.64 -18.22
CA ILE A 127 2.20 -4.82 -17.45
C ILE A 127 1.83 -5.01 -15.98
N TYR A 128 2.82 -5.22 -15.13
CA TYR A 128 2.60 -5.34 -13.69
C TYR A 128 3.36 -4.26 -12.92
N LEU A 129 2.62 -3.38 -12.28
CA LEU A 129 3.12 -2.41 -11.31
C LEU A 129 3.13 -3.07 -9.92
N MET A 130 4.32 -3.40 -9.43
CA MET A 130 4.49 -4.06 -8.13
C MET A 130 4.51 -3.02 -7.01
N THR A 131 3.49 -3.04 -6.17
CA THR A 131 3.37 -2.17 -4.99
C THR A 131 3.94 -2.86 -3.74
N SER A 132 5.24 -3.16 -3.76
CA SER A 132 5.93 -3.89 -2.69
C SER A 132 7.40 -3.49 -2.62
N PHE A 133 8.00 -3.52 -1.44
CA PHE A 133 9.43 -3.29 -1.24
C PHE A 133 10.29 -4.54 -1.43
N TYR A 134 9.69 -5.70 -1.40
CA TYR A 134 10.36 -7.00 -1.50
C TYR A 134 9.67 -7.90 -2.53
N LEU A 135 10.46 -8.69 -3.28
CA LEU A 135 9.93 -9.62 -4.27
C LEU A 135 9.39 -10.89 -3.59
N PRO A 136 8.07 -11.12 -3.61
CA PRO A 136 7.52 -12.41 -3.17
C PRO A 136 7.98 -13.57 -4.05
N LYS A 137 8.24 -14.72 -3.43
CA LYS A 137 8.88 -15.91 -4.09
C LYS A 137 8.19 -16.41 -5.36
N ARG A 138 6.95 -16.03 -5.66
CA ARG A 138 6.14 -16.61 -6.75
C ARG A 138 5.37 -15.62 -7.62
N ILE A 139 5.73 -14.34 -7.61
CA ILE A 139 4.98 -13.31 -8.38
C ILE A 139 5.53 -13.13 -9.80
N HIS A 140 6.63 -13.74 -10.16
CA HIS A 140 7.23 -13.61 -11.48
C HIS A 140 6.75 -14.72 -12.43
N ASP A 141 6.56 -14.39 -13.69
CA ASP A 141 6.28 -15.32 -14.79
C ASP A 141 6.78 -14.76 -16.13
N ASN A 142 6.86 -15.62 -17.13
CA ASN A 142 7.33 -15.28 -18.47
C ASN A 142 6.20 -14.73 -19.39
N ILE A 143 4.99 -14.52 -18.86
CA ILE A 143 3.83 -14.05 -19.62
C ILE A 143 3.71 -12.53 -19.51
N THR A 144 4.18 -11.97 -18.41
CA THR A 144 4.22 -10.53 -18.17
C THR A 144 5.24 -9.86 -19.06
N ASN A 145 4.82 -8.84 -19.78
CA ASN A 145 5.66 -8.14 -20.76
C ASN A 145 6.57 -7.10 -20.09
N VAL A 146 6.06 -6.39 -19.08
CA VAL A 146 6.83 -5.38 -18.34
C VAL A 146 6.49 -5.45 -16.86
N TYR A 147 7.52 -5.37 -16.03
CA TYR A 147 7.44 -5.17 -14.59
C TYR A 147 7.88 -3.73 -14.28
N ILE A 148 7.06 -2.99 -13.55
CA ILE A 148 7.42 -1.71 -12.94
C ILE A 148 7.60 -1.99 -11.45
N VAL A 149 8.79 -1.72 -10.92
CA VAL A 149 9.18 -2.11 -9.57
C VAL A 149 9.71 -0.91 -8.79
N GLU A 150 9.65 -1.03 -7.48
CA GLU A 150 10.03 0.02 -6.56
C GLU A 150 11.54 0.27 -6.58
N ASN A 151 12.37 -0.79 -6.54
CA ASN A 151 13.81 -0.66 -6.35
C ASN A 151 14.64 -1.61 -7.22
N SER A 152 15.96 -1.39 -7.23
CA SER A 152 16.92 -2.17 -8.00
C SER A 152 17.13 -3.60 -7.46
N GLU A 153 16.84 -3.85 -6.17
CA GLU A 153 16.96 -5.19 -5.59
C GLU A 153 15.85 -6.09 -6.10
N ILE A 154 14.61 -5.59 -6.18
CA ILE A 154 13.50 -6.32 -6.82
C ILE A 154 13.83 -6.60 -8.30
N LYS A 155 14.38 -5.61 -9.02
CA LYS A 155 14.83 -5.81 -10.40
C LYS A 155 15.88 -6.91 -10.48
N SER A 156 16.89 -6.87 -9.64
CA SER A 156 17.96 -7.89 -9.60
C SER A 156 17.40 -9.27 -9.30
N ALA A 157 16.47 -9.37 -8.35
CA ALA A 157 15.81 -10.62 -8.00
C ALA A 157 14.96 -11.18 -9.16
N LEU A 158 14.21 -10.34 -9.88
CA LEU A 158 13.44 -10.73 -11.07
C LEU A 158 14.39 -11.24 -12.18
N VAL A 159 15.49 -10.55 -12.41
CA VAL A 159 16.49 -10.95 -13.42
C VAL A 159 17.13 -12.28 -13.07
N GLN A 160 17.50 -12.52 -11.81
CA GLN A 160 18.01 -13.81 -11.32
C GLN A 160 16.99 -14.95 -11.51
N ASN A 161 15.69 -14.63 -11.48
CA ASN A 161 14.60 -15.57 -11.75
C ASN A 161 14.25 -15.70 -13.25
N GLY A 162 15.09 -15.16 -14.15
CA GLY A 162 14.98 -15.37 -15.59
C GLY A 162 14.17 -14.31 -16.36
N ILE A 163 13.72 -13.24 -15.72
CA ILE A 163 13.11 -12.11 -16.41
C ILE A 163 14.20 -11.25 -17.07
N LYS A 164 13.97 -10.82 -18.31
CA LYS A 164 14.96 -10.00 -19.02
C LYS A 164 15.07 -8.61 -18.37
N ALA A 165 16.29 -8.15 -18.16
CA ALA A 165 16.57 -6.88 -17.51
C ALA A 165 15.89 -5.67 -18.20
N LYS A 166 15.70 -5.73 -19.52
CA LYS A 166 15.01 -4.72 -20.33
C LYS A 166 13.50 -4.64 -20.07
N ASP A 167 12.91 -5.71 -19.54
CA ASP A 167 11.47 -5.82 -19.28
C ASP A 167 11.15 -5.43 -17.82
N VAL A 168 12.16 -4.94 -17.05
CA VAL A 168 12.00 -4.49 -15.66
C VAL A 168 12.43 -3.03 -15.52
N MET A 169 11.46 -2.17 -15.17
CA MET A 169 11.65 -0.74 -14.96
C MET A 169 11.63 -0.41 -13.47
N VAL A 170 12.69 0.24 -12.98
CA VAL A 170 12.74 0.75 -11.61
C VAL A 170 12.22 2.18 -11.64
N MET A 171 11.06 2.44 -11.02
CA MET A 171 10.39 3.75 -11.09
C MET A 171 9.84 4.21 -9.73
N GLY A 172 10.09 3.49 -8.65
CA GLY A 172 9.46 3.74 -7.36
C GLY A 172 7.97 3.37 -7.34
N LEU A 173 7.27 3.83 -6.32
CA LEU A 173 5.84 3.59 -6.14
C LEU A 173 5.01 4.86 -6.41
N PRO A 174 3.79 4.74 -6.94
CA PRO A 174 2.95 5.87 -7.34
C PRO A 174 2.14 6.46 -6.17
N PHE A 175 2.75 6.56 -4.98
CA PHE A 175 2.08 7.16 -3.83
C PHE A 175 2.52 8.60 -3.68
N GLU A 176 1.57 9.52 -3.87
CA GLU A 176 1.83 10.96 -3.81
C GLU A 176 1.28 11.56 -2.51
N ILE A 177 2.09 12.42 -1.94
CA ILE A 177 1.68 13.32 -0.86
C ILE A 177 2.47 14.62 -1.01
N ALA A 178 1.78 15.75 -0.92
CA ALA A 178 2.44 17.05 -1.01
C ALA A 178 3.17 17.34 0.32
N PRO A 179 4.48 17.66 0.29
CA PRO A 179 5.15 18.16 1.48
C PRO A 179 4.58 19.52 1.88
N VAL A 180 4.63 19.83 3.16
CA VAL A 180 4.23 21.14 3.71
C VAL A 180 5.42 21.80 4.38
N SER A 181 5.50 23.13 4.30
CA SER A 181 6.49 23.91 5.02
C SER A 181 6.23 23.90 6.53
N ASP A 182 7.22 24.25 7.34
CA ASP A 182 7.05 24.34 8.80
C ASP A 182 5.98 25.35 9.20
N ALA A 183 5.84 26.44 8.45
CA ALA A 183 4.79 27.43 8.67
C ALA A 183 3.40 26.85 8.39
N GLU A 184 3.24 26.13 7.28
CA GLU A 184 1.97 25.45 6.95
C GLU A 184 1.66 24.32 7.94
N LYS A 185 2.69 23.55 8.37
CA LYS A 185 2.55 22.52 9.40
C LYS A 185 2.00 23.13 10.69
N THR A 186 2.53 24.30 11.09
CA THR A 186 2.07 25.03 12.29
C THR A 186 0.64 25.51 12.12
N SER A 187 0.28 26.11 10.98
CA SER A 187 -1.09 26.58 10.70
C SER A 187 -2.08 25.43 10.73
N LYS A 188 -1.78 24.33 10.04
CA LYS A 188 -2.63 23.13 10.04
C LYS A 188 -2.82 22.53 11.43
N LYS A 189 -1.76 22.48 12.27
CA LYS A 189 -1.90 22.04 13.67
C LYS A 189 -2.89 22.94 14.44
N GLN A 190 -2.84 24.26 14.23
CA GLN A 190 -3.78 25.20 14.87
C GLN A 190 -5.22 24.98 14.38
N GLU A 191 -5.43 24.83 13.06
CA GLU A 191 -6.76 24.57 12.46
C GLU A 191 -7.39 23.28 13.00
N LEU A 192 -6.57 22.24 13.24
CA LEU A 192 -6.99 20.96 13.83
C LEU A 192 -7.09 21.02 15.37
N GLY A 193 -6.81 22.18 15.96
CA GLY A 193 -6.85 22.37 17.41
C GLY A 193 -5.76 21.64 18.17
N LEU A 194 -4.65 21.32 17.51
CA LEU A 194 -3.49 20.64 18.10
C LEU A 194 -2.50 21.67 18.67
N PRO A 195 -2.03 21.53 19.92
CA PRO A 195 -0.94 22.33 20.46
C PRO A 195 0.35 22.24 19.62
N LYS A 196 1.24 23.26 19.76
CA LYS A 196 2.55 23.31 19.08
C LYS A 196 3.59 22.34 19.68
N VAL A 197 3.15 21.14 20.05
CA VAL A 197 4.04 20.08 20.53
C VAL A 197 4.16 18.99 19.46
N LYS A 198 5.05 18.05 19.66
CA LYS A 198 5.19 16.89 18.76
C LYS A 198 3.86 16.17 18.59
N THR A 199 3.63 15.59 17.44
CA THR A 199 2.41 14.86 17.09
C THR A 199 2.76 13.48 16.59
N VAL A 200 2.15 12.45 17.17
CA VAL A 200 2.28 11.06 16.75
C VAL A 200 1.00 10.67 16.00
N TYR A 201 1.18 10.18 14.77
CA TYR A 201 0.11 9.50 14.04
C TYR A 201 0.05 8.04 14.47
N LEU A 202 -1.14 7.52 14.79
CA LEU A 202 -1.39 6.13 15.17
C LEU A 202 -2.37 5.50 14.18
N GLY A 203 -1.85 4.68 13.25
CA GLY A 203 -2.58 4.06 12.16
C GLY A 203 -2.59 2.53 12.25
N ILE A 204 -3.30 1.98 13.25
CA ILE A 204 -3.40 0.53 13.49
C ILE A 204 -4.85 0.11 13.25
N GLN A 205 -5.08 -0.83 12.32
CA GLN A 205 -6.43 -1.30 11.97
C GLN A 205 -6.89 -2.44 12.88
N ASN A 206 -5.94 -3.26 13.39
CA ASN A 206 -6.26 -4.28 14.36
C ASN A 206 -6.72 -3.65 15.67
N LYS A 207 -8.00 -3.84 16.03
CA LYS A 207 -8.64 -3.19 17.18
C LYS A 207 -7.91 -3.43 18.51
N LYS A 208 -7.45 -4.67 18.75
CA LYS A 208 -6.76 -5.03 19.99
C LYS A 208 -5.38 -4.37 20.07
N GLU A 209 -4.66 -4.37 18.98
CA GLU A 209 -3.34 -3.74 18.91
C GLU A 209 -3.46 -2.21 18.99
N LEU A 210 -4.49 -1.62 18.34
CA LEU A 210 -4.81 -0.20 18.48
C LEU A 210 -5.09 0.18 19.94
N GLU A 211 -5.96 -0.56 20.64
CA GLU A 211 -6.31 -0.31 22.04
C GLU A 211 -5.09 -0.42 22.97
N LYS A 212 -4.21 -1.38 22.72
CA LYS A 212 -2.97 -1.55 23.49
C LYS A 212 -1.98 -0.42 23.24
N ALA A 213 -1.64 -0.14 21.98
CA ALA A 213 -0.71 0.93 21.62
C ALA A 213 -1.21 2.29 22.12
N TYR A 214 -2.49 2.57 21.92
CA TYR A 214 -3.14 3.78 22.42
C TYR A 214 -3.02 3.91 23.96
N SER A 215 -3.29 2.82 24.69
CA SER A 215 -3.19 2.79 26.16
C SER A 215 -1.77 3.08 26.61
N LEU A 216 -0.79 2.40 26.01
CA LEU A 216 0.62 2.60 26.34
C LEU A 216 1.06 4.05 26.11
N LEU A 217 0.60 4.68 25.03
CA LEU A 217 0.94 6.06 24.72
C LEU A 217 0.26 7.05 25.64
N LEU A 218 -0.99 6.82 26.07
CA LEU A 218 -1.67 7.63 27.07
C LEU A 218 -0.99 7.56 28.44
N ASP A 219 -0.60 6.36 28.87
CA ASP A 219 0.00 6.14 30.19
C ASP A 219 1.37 6.84 30.33
N GLN A 220 2.04 7.16 29.22
CA GLN A 220 3.27 7.94 29.23
C GLN A 220 3.10 9.44 29.44
N GLY A 221 1.89 9.96 29.30
CA GLY A 221 1.52 11.37 29.54
C GLY A 221 2.43 12.44 28.92
N GLY A 222 1.86 13.42 28.24
CA GLY A 222 2.59 14.64 27.88
C GLY A 222 3.71 14.57 26.80
N ILE A 223 3.97 13.41 26.20
CA ILE A 223 5.06 13.27 25.21
C ILE A 223 4.70 14.00 23.90
N ALA A 224 3.46 13.85 23.45
CA ALA A 224 3.00 14.38 22.16
C ALA A 224 1.48 14.40 22.05
N ASN A 225 0.97 15.13 21.06
CA ASN A 225 -0.40 14.94 20.60
C ASN A 225 -0.55 13.56 19.92
N LEU A 226 -1.74 13.00 19.97
CA LEU A 226 -2.08 11.79 19.23
C LEU A 226 -3.10 12.07 18.13
N ALA A 227 -2.80 11.67 16.90
CA ALA A 227 -3.75 11.63 15.78
C ALA A 227 -4.05 10.15 15.49
N VAL A 228 -5.22 9.68 15.90
CA VAL A 228 -5.57 8.24 15.92
C VAL A 228 -6.55 7.94 14.82
N TYR A 229 -6.17 7.09 13.88
CA TYR A 229 -7.08 6.58 12.85
C TYR A 229 -7.95 5.45 13.40
N CYS A 230 -9.28 5.64 13.36
CA CYS A 230 -10.25 4.67 13.84
C CYS A 230 -11.60 4.85 13.17
N GLU A 231 -11.98 3.96 12.27
CA GLU A 231 -13.30 3.94 11.59
C GLU A 231 -14.42 3.28 12.43
N ASP A 232 -14.05 2.37 13.33
CA ASP A 232 -15.02 1.61 14.13
C ASP A 232 -15.58 2.48 15.27
N GLN A 233 -16.87 2.79 15.20
CA GLN A 233 -17.56 3.65 16.17
C GLN A 233 -17.54 3.12 17.61
N LYS A 234 -17.50 1.80 17.82
CA LYS A 234 -17.45 1.20 19.15
C LYS A 234 -16.08 1.37 19.77
N VAL A 235 -15.03 1.10 18.97
CA VAL A 235 -13.64 1.31 19.39
C VAL A 235 -13.40 2.80 19.63
N LEU A 236 -13.83 3.67 18.71
CA LEU A 236 -13.74 5.12 18.85
C LEU A 236 -14.34 5.62 20.15
N SER A 237 -15.56 5.17 20.48
CA SER A 237 -16.23 5.57 21.73
C SER A 237 -15.44 5.15 22.99
N ALA A 238 -14.87 3.95 22.98
CA ALA A 238 -14.06 3.44 24.08
C ALA A 238 -12.74 4.21 24.23
N LEU A 239 -12.05 4.51 23.11
CA LEU A 239 -10.80 5.27 23.12
C LEU A 239 -11.03 6.73 23.52
N SER A 240 -12.12 7.36 23.02
CA SER A 240 -12.47 8.74 23.36
C SER A 240 -12.75 8.94 24.83
N ALA A 241 -13.43 7.99 25.49
CA ALA A 241 -13.69 8.05 26.92
C ALA A 241 -12.39 8.10 27.76
N ARG A 242 -11.33 7.46 27.29
CA ARG A 242 -10.00 7.46 27.95
C ARG A 242 -9.19 8.72 27.68
N ALA A 243 -9.41 9.39 26.52
CA ALA A 243 -8.68 10.59 26.15
C ALA A 243 -8.86 11.74 27.15
N PHE A 244 -10.00 11.81 27.83
CA PHE A 244 -10.30 12.84 28.84
C PHE A 244 -9.52 12.69 30.15
N THR A 245 -8.81 11.60 30.34
CA THR A 245 -8.09 11.31 31.59
C THR A 245 -6.65 11.85 31.60
N VAL A 246 -6.15 12.41 30.49
CA VAL A 246 -4.77 12.91 30.35
C VAL A 246 -4.78 14.40 30.02
N PRO A 247 -4.52 15.30 31.00
CA PRO A 247 -4.73 16.74 30.84
C PRO A 247 -3.84 17.43 29.81
N ASP A 248 -2.60 16.98 29.64
CA ASP A 248 -1.57 17.65 28.84
C ASP A 248 -1.41 17.07 27.43
N MET A 249 -2.24 16.10 27.05
CA MET A 249 -2.21 15.45 25.75
C MET A 249 -3.49 15.75 24.97
N LYS A 250 -3.33 16.24 23.75
CA LYS A 250 -4.45 16.38 22.82
C LYS A 250 -4.57 15.13 21.97
N VAL A 251 -5.74 14.51 21.99
CA VAL A 251 -6.07 13.36 21.12
C VAL A 251 -7.10 13.81 20.09
N VAL A 252 -6.84 13.55 18.83
CA VAL A 252 -7.78 13.72 17.73
C VAL A 252 -8.01 12.39 17.03
N PHE A 253 -9.26 12.11 16.66
CA PHE A 253 -9.64 10.89 15.99
C PHE A 253 -9.94 11.15 14.52
N ILE A 254 -9.34 10.36 13.65
CA ILE A 254 -9.52 10.39 12.20
C ILE A 254 -10.46 9.24 11.84
N GLN A 255 -11.64 9.54 11.32
CA GLN A 255 -12.65 8.53 10.98
C GLN A 255 -12.71 8.26 9.47
N GLU A 256 -12.23 9.21 8.66
CA GLU A 256 -12.28 9.17 7.22
C GLU A 256 -10.89 8.89 6.66
N ARG A 257 -10.77 7.86 5.84
CA ARG A 257 -9.49 7.40 5.30
C ARG A 257 -8.82 8.45 4.41
N ASP A 258 -9.58 9.23 3.68
CA ASP A 258 -9.10 10.30 2.81
C ASP A 258 -8.48 11.49 3.57
N ARG A 259 -8.73 11.59 4.87
CA ARG A 259 -8.12 12.60 5.73
C ARG A 259 -6.78 12.19 6.35
N ILE A 260 -6.35 10.95 6.19
CA ILE A 260 -5.07 10.47 6.77
C ILE A 260 -3.90 11.35 6.32
N ASP A 261 -3.88 11.75 5.06
CA ASP A 261 -2.80 12.56 4.49
C ASP A 261 -2.64 13.91 5.19
N GLU A 262 -3.72 14.54 5.62
CA GLU A 262 -3.68 15.79 6.39
C GLU A 262 -2.89 15.65 7.70
N TYR A 263 -3.04 14.50 8.36
CA TYR A 263 -2.38 14.23 9.64
C TYR A 263 -0.94 13.72 9.44
N LEU A 264 -0.67 12.95 8.38
CA LEU A 264 0.70 12.58 8.02
C LEU A 264 1.55 13.81 7.71
N GLN A 265 0.99 14.84 7.05
CA GLN A 265 1.70 16.09 6.75
C GLN A 265 2.12 16.88 8.00
N ILE A 266 1.45 16.68 9.13
CA ILE A 266 1.71 17.43 10.36
C ILE A 266 2.32 16.62 11.48
N CYS A 267 2.35 15.29 11.38
CA CYS A 267 2.94 14.46 12.42
C CYS A 267 4.47 14.53 12.41
N ASP A 268 5.06 14.18 13.52
CA ASP A 268 6.51 14.13 13.73
C ASP A 268 7.01 12.69 13.75
N VAL A 269 6.13 11.73 14.03
CA VAL A 269 6.36 10.28 13.99
C VAL A 269 5.06 9.58 13.59
N ALA A 270 5.17 8.51 12.83
CA ALA A 270 4.06 7.61 12.54
C ALA A 270 4.27 6.26 13.21
N VAL A 271 3.24 5.76 13.90
CA VAL A 271 3.16 4.36 14.39
C VAL A 271 2.05 3.70 13.58
N THR A 272 2.39 2.71 12.77
CA THR A 272 1.43 2.11 11.83
C THR A 272 1.65 0.62 11.69
N GLU A 273 0.60 -0.12 11.37
CA GLU A 273 0.74 -1.45 10.78
C GLU A 273 1.43 -1.34 9.41
N TYR A 274 1.87 -2.48 8.87
CA TYR A 274 2.42 -2.50 7.53
C TYR A 274 1.33 -2.09 6.51
N ASP A 275 1.42 -0.86 6.06
CA ASP A 275 0.68 -0.33 4.91
C ASP A 275 1.68 0.40 3.99
N VAL A 276 1.90 -0.19 2.82
CA VAL A 276 2.92 0.29 1.88
C VAL A 276 2.70 1.76 1.48
N ALA A 277 1.45 2.19 1.33
CA ALA A 277 1.14 3.57 0.94
C ALA A 277 1.46 4.56 2.07
N THR A 278 1.03 4.27 3.29
CA THR A 278 1.32 5.10 4.46
C THR A 278 2.82 5.22 4.72
N ILE A 279 3.54 4.09 4.69
CA ILE A 279 5.00 4.06 4.88
C ILE A 279 5.70 4.90 3.81
N TYR A 280 5.32 4.73 2.54
CA TYR A 280 5.92 5.47 1.43
C TYR A 280 5.65 6.97 1.50
N LYS A 281 4.45 7.36 1.91
CA LYS A 281 4.09 8.77 2.16
C LYS A 281 4.89 9.35 3.34
N CYS A 282 5.07 8.59 4.42
CA CYS A 282 5.95 8.99 5.53
C CYS A 282 7.39 9.23 5.06
N MET A 283 7.93 8.36 4.22
CA MET A 283 9.25 8.54 3.63
C MET A 283 9.33 9.83 2.79
N LYS A 284 8.34 10.11 1.93
CA LYS A 284 8.25 11.34 1.14
C LYS A 284 8.20 12.61 1.99
N LEU A 285 7.47 12.56 3.09
CA LEU A 285 7.36 13.69 4.04
C LEU A 285 8.59 13.81 4.95
N GLY A 286 9.44 12.79 5.00
CA GLY A 286 10.51 12.68 5.99
C GLY A 286 9.99 12.49 7.41
N VAL A 287 8.87 11.79 7.56
CA VAL A 287 8.31 11.40 8.84
C VAL A 287 8.82 10.02 9.21
N PRO A 288 9.66 9.88 10.25
CA PRO A 288 10.12 8.58 10.69
C PRO A 288 8.94 7.71 11.15
N SER A 289 8.99 6.42 10.84
CA SER A 289 7.91 5.50 11.17
C SER A 289 8.36 4.32 12.02
N ILE A 290 7.46 3.89 12.92
CA ILE A 290 7.52 2.62 13.64
C ILE A 290 6.47 1.73 13.01
N VAL A 291 6.92 0.65 12.36
CA VAL A 291 6.04 -0.26 11.64
C VAL A 291 5.84 -1.53 12.45
N LEU A 292 4.57 -1.84 12.70
CA LEU A 292 4.16 -3.04 13.42
C LEU A 292 3.80 -4.14 12.42
N SER A 293 4.22 -5.36 12.69
CA SER A 293 3.82 -6.51 11.90
C SER A 293 2.62 -7.19 12.52
N THR A 294 1.56 -7.34 11.75
CA THR A 294 0.37 -8.07 12.17
C THR A 294 0.37 -9.53 11.72
N ASN A 295 1.25 -9.88 10.78
CA ASN A 295 1.35 -11.23 10.24
C ASN A 295 2.74 -11.55 9.69
N GLU A 296 3.04 -12.86 9.52
CA GLU A 296 4.33 -13.35 9.04
C GLU A 296 4.65 -12.89 7.60
N HIS A 297 3.64 -12.58 6.77
CA HIS A 297 3.82 -12.23 5.37
C HIS A 297 4.37 -10.82 5.18
N GLU A 298 4.14 -9.92 6.13
CA GLU A 298 4.67 -8.56 6.13
C GLU A 298 6.13 -8.51 6.57
N GLN A 299 6.60 -9.53 7.28
CA GLN A 299 7.93 -9.57 7.88
C GLN A 299 9.06 -9.35 6.87
N ALA A 300 8.95 -9.89 5.65
CA ALA A 300 9.99 -9.73 4.63
C ALA A 300 10.11 -8.27 4.17
N ASN A 301 8.97 -7.59 3.97
CA ASN A 301 8.94 -6.18 3.62
C ASN A 301 9.45 -5.30 4.77
N ILE A 302 9.01 -5.57 6.00
CA ILE A 302 9.47 -4.84 7.20
C ILE A 302 10.97 -5.03 7.41
N SER A 303 11.46 -6.27 7.29
CA SER A 303 12.89 -6.57 7.42
C SER A 303 13.72 -5.83 6.36
N PHE A 304 13.21 -5.75 5.14
CA PHE A 304 13.82 -4.96 4.08
C PHE A 304 13.90 -3.47 4.48
N LEU A 305 12.79 -2.87 4.89
CA LEU A 305 12.72 -1.47 5.29
C LEU A 305 13.68 -1.15 6.46
N VAL A 306 13.70 -2.01 7.47
CA VAL A 306 14.58 -1.85 8.64
C VAL A 306 16.06 -1.97 8.26
N SER A 307 16.41 -2.95 7.41
CA SER A 307 17.81 -3.15 6.99
C SER A 307 18.37 -1.98 6.17
N HIS A 308 17.49 -1.21 5.52
CA HIS A 308 17.85 0.00 4.78
C HIS A 308 17.70 1.29 5.61
N GLY A 309 17.33 1.19 6.88
CA GLY A 309 17.14 2.35 7.76
C GLY A 309 15.96 3.24 7.35
N LEU A 310 14.93 2.66 6.73
CA LEU A 310 13.75 3.37 6.22
C LEU A 310 12.61 3.43 7.24
N CYS A 311 12.62 2.55 8.24
CA CYS A 311 11.70 2.56 9.37
C CYS A 311 12.34 1.87 10.58
N LEU A 312 11.68 1.97 11.72
CA LEU A 312 11.91 1.12 12.88
C LEU A 312 10.76 0.10 13.00
N THR A 313 10.98 -0.96 13.76
CA THR A 313 9.92 -1.95 14.05
C THR A 313 9.92 -2.32 15.51
N ALA A 314 8.74 -2.51 16.08
CA ALA A 314 8.54 -3.06 17.42
C ALA A 314 8.08 -4.52 17.30
N LYS A 315 8.69 -5.40 18.10
CA LYS A 315 8.27 -6.80 18.20
C LYS A 315 7.19 -6.97 19.26
N GLU A 316 7.24 -6.13 20.28
CA GLU A 316 6.28 -6.09 21.37
C GLU A 316 5.78 -4.66 21.56
N ASP A 317 4.52 -4.51 21.95
CA ASP A 317 3.87 -3.19 22.08
C ASP A 317 4.63 -2.25 23.02
N ILE A 318 5.23 -2.78 24.08
CA ILE A 318 6.01 -1.99 25.06
C ILE A 318 7.23 -1.31 24.43
N GLU A 319 7.79 -1.88 23.37
CA GLU A 319 8.94 -1.29 22.66
C GLU A 319 8.57 0.00 21.92
N ILE A 320 7.30 0.20 21.57
CA ILE A 320 6.80 1.40 20.85
C ILE A 320 7.22 2.66 21.62
N VAL A 321 7.04 2.68 22.92
CA VAL A 321 7.38 3.84 23.76
C VAL A 321 8.87 4.15 23.70
N GLY A 322 9.71 3.13 23.86
CA GLY A 322 11.17 3.31 23.80
C GLY A 322 11.65 3.78 22.42
N LEU A 323 11.04 3.27 21.35
CA LEU A 323 11.34 3.70 19.98
C LEU A 323 10.87 5.13 19.70
N LEU A 324 9.71 5.54 20.23
CA LEU A 324 9.25 6.92 20.15
C LEU A 324 10.21 7.89 20.82
N TYR A 325 10.68 7.58 22.03
CA TYR A 325 11.67 8.40 22.70
C TYR A 325 12.97 8.51 21.89
N ARG A 326 13.44 7.40 21.31
CA ARG A 326 14.64 7.43 20.46
C ARG A 326 14.44 8.30 19.22
N ILE A 327 13.27 8.24 18.56
CA ILE A 327 12.97 9.08 17.40
C ILE A 327 12.87 10.56 17.78
N LEU A 328 12.20 10.87 18.90
CA LEU A 328 11.88 12.25 19.28
C LEU A 328 13.04 12.98 19.98
N GLN A 329 13.98 12.24 20.59
CA GLN A 329 15.03 12.82 21.47
C GLN A 329 16.45 12.53 21.00
N SER A 330 16.66 11.80 19.90
CA SER A 330 17.99 11.54 19.34
C SER A 330 18.00 11.75 17.82
N ASP A 331 19.14 11.60 17.21
CA ASP A 331 19.39 11.69 15.76
C ASP A 331 18.83 10.51 14.94
N VAL A 332 18.29 9.50 15.61
CA VAL A 332 17.68 8.33 14.93
C VAL A 332 16.51 8.74 14.04
N GLY A 333 15.68 9.69 14.51
CA GLY A 333 14.56 10.21 13.72
C GLY A 333 15.03 10.91 12.44
N ASP A 334 16.06 11.74 12.55
CA ASP A 334 16.65 12.45 11.42
C ASP A 334 17.29 11.48 10.43
N TYR A 335 17.99 10.46 10.90
CA TYR A 335 18.58 9.42 10.07
C TYR A 335 17.54 8.67 9.24
N VAL A 336 16.44 8.21 9.85
CA VAL A 336 15.34 7.52 9.16
C VAL A 336 14.66 8.45 8.15
N SER A 337 14.42 9.71 8.54
CA SER A 337 13.82 10.74 7.70
C SER A 337 14.64 11.01 6.43
N GLU A 338 15.95 11.23 6.58
CA GLU A 338 16.84 11.50 5.45
C GLU A 338 16.97 10.31 4.50
N ASN A 339 17.10 9.10 5.05
CA ASN A 339 17.16 7.88 4.24
C ASN A 339 15.86 7.68 3.47
N GLY A 340 14.71 7.86 4.11
CA GLY A 340 13.42 7.76 3.47
C GLY A 340 13.26 8.74 2.29
N LYS A 341 13.58 10.02 2.50
CA LYS A 341 13.53 11.04 1.43
C LYS A 341 14.42 10.70 0.24
N LYS A 342 15.68 10.31 0.49
CA LYS A 342 16.62 9.89 -0.56
C LYS A 342 16.10 8.68 -1.34
N TRP A 343 15.48 7.74 -0.64
CA TRP A 343 14.96 6.51 -1.25
C TRP A 343 13.85 6.77 -2.28
N VAL A 344 12.94 7.71 -1.97
CA VAL A 344 11.75 7.99 -2.79
C VAL A 344 11.91 9.19 -3.74
N GLU A 345 13.08 9.79 -3.83
CA GLU A 345 13.33 11.03 -4.57
C GLU A 345 12.86 10.99 -6.03
N MET A 346 13.10 9.88 -6.73
CA MET A 346 12.75 9.71 -8.16
C MET A 346 11.34 9.20 -8.40
N SER A 347 10.57 8.93 -7.35
CA SER A 347 9.26 8.32 -7.46
C SER A 347 8.19 9.36 -7.78
N SER A 348 7.42 9.11 -8.85
CA SER A 348 6.31 9.96 -9.27
C SER A 348 5.28 9.18 -10.07
N ILE A 349 4.00 9.43 -9.79
CA ILE A 349 2.89 8.87 -10.57
C ILE A 349 2.92 9.40 -12.01
N ASP A 350 3.32 10.65 -12.19
CA ASP A 350 3.41 11.29 -13.52
C ASP A 350 4.53 10.66 -14.35
N ASN A 351 5.67 10.31 -13.74
CA ASN A 351 6.76 9.59 -14.41
C ASN A 351 6.30 8.20 -14.88
N ILE A 352 5.58 7.46 -14.03
CA ILE A 352 5.04 6.15 -14.38
C ILE A 352 3.99 6.30 -15.51
N ALA A 353 3.09 7.28 -15.43
CA ALA A 353 2.08 7.54 -16.46
C ALA A 353 2.73 7.94 -17.79
N ALA A 354 3.75 8.79 -17.77
CA ALA A 354 4.51 9.20 -18.95
C ALA A 354 5.23 7.99 -19.59
N PHE A 355 5.90 7.16 -18.79
CA PHE A 355 6.52 5.93 -19.27
C PHE A 355 5.49 5.00 -19.91
N LEU A 356 4.38 4.72 -19.23
CA LEU A 356 3.32 3.86 -19.76
C LEU A 356 2.77 4.41 -21.08
N SER A 357 2.51 5.72 -21.14
CA SER A 357 1.99 6.35 -22.37
C SER A 357 2.97 6.27 -23.53
N ALA A 358 4.26 6.44 -23.28
CA ALA A 358 5.31 6.29 -24.29
C ALA A 358 5.50 4.84 -24.73
N TYR A 359 5.55 3.91 -23.78
CA TYR A 359 5.71 2.47 -24.04
C TYR A 359 4.56 1.92 -24.89
N ILE A 360 3.34 2.34 -24.60
CA ILE A 360 2.12 1.88 -25.27
C ILE A 360 1.95 2.53 -26.67
N ALA A 361 2.56 3.68 -26.91
CA ALA A 361 2.49 4.38 -28.20
C ALA A 361 3.31 3.70 -29.32
N VAL A 362 4.29 2.89 -28.97
CA VAL A 362 5.15 2.12 -29.89
C VAL A 362 4.46 0.82 -30.29
#